data_089d51354a0c275ededa23c50e5b5965
#
_entry.id   089d51354a0c275ededa23c50e5b5965
#
_cell.length_a   1.000
_cell.length_b   1.000
_cell.length_c   1.000
_cell.angle_alpha   90.00
_cell.angle_beta   90.00
_cell.angle_gamma   90.00
#
_symmetry.space_group_name_H-M   'P 1'
#
loop_
_entity.id
_entity.type
_entity.pdbx_description
1 polymer ?
#
loop_
_entity_poly.entity_id
_entity_poly.type
_entity_poly.pdbx_seq_one_letter_code
_entity_poly.pdbx_strand_id
1 'polypeptide(L)'
;LPLTLKLTFHPVTGKLYGAQGIGYEGVDKRIDQIAGLIKRGGTVYDLMETEHTYAPPFSSAKDPIAIAGYVASNIISGAMPVVTWRELVQHKNEVMLIDTRTAEEFSFGTIPGAINIPLDDLRERMLEVPTDKPIVLFCAVGLRGYLAQRILMGNGYKNVRNLSGGYKLYSAAVAPVPVPSIAAASADARVTFGSTE
;
A
#
# COMPACT_ATOMS: atom_id res chain seq x y z
N LEU A 1 5.05 -1.09 -15.51
CA LEU A 1 5.56 0.04 -14.73
C LEU A 1 4.80 0.14 -13.40
N PRO A 2 5.43 0.58 -12.31
CA PRO A 2 4.80 0.63 -11.00
C PRO A 2 3.64 1.63 -10.96
N LEU A 3 2.51 1.18 -10.37
CA LEU A 3 1.33 1.99 -10.09
C LEU A 3 0.99 1.84 -8.61
N THR A 4 0.74 2.95 -7.93
CA THR A 4 0.20 3.00 -6.57
C THR A 4 -1.22 3.53 -6.62
N LEU A 5 -2.16 2.75 -6.09
CA LEU A 5 -3.56 3.14 -5.93
C LEU A 5 -3.90 3.29 -4.46
N LYS A 6 -4.64 4.34 -4.13
CA LYS A 6 -5.27 4.53 -2.83
C LYS A 6 -6.78 4.59 -3.03
N LEU A 7 -7.51 3.78 -2.26
CA LEU A 7 -8.97 3.79 -2.21
C LEU A 7 -9.45 4.39 -0.89
N THR A 8 -10.57 5.13 -0.96
CA THR A 8 -11.35 5.54 0.21
C THR A 8 -12.71 4.89 0.09
N PHE A 9 -13.09 4.10 1.09
CA PHE A 9 -14.34 3.33 1.08
C PHE A 9 -14.94 3.21 2.48
N HIS A 10 -16.21 2.88 2.54
CA HIS A 10 -16.92 2.63 3.80
C HIS A 10 -16.45 1.31 4.44
N PRO A 11 -16.05 1.30 5.72
CA PRO A 11 -15.38 0.16 6.35
C PRO A 11 -16.27 -1.08 6.55
N VAL A 12 -17.59 -0.94 6.40
CA VAL A 12 -18.53 -2.05 6.56
C VAL A 12 -19.17 -2.44 5.23
N THR A 13 -19.67 -1.46 4.46
CA THR A 13 -20.40 -1.74 3.22
C THR A 13 -19.50 -1.86 1.98
N GLY A 14 -18.25 -1.42 2.08
CA GLY A 14 -17.33 -1.35 0.96
C GLY A 14 -17.65 -0.25 -0.07
N LYS A 15 -18.67 0.61 0.16
CA LYS A 15 -19.04 1.68 -0.78
C LYS A 15 -17.83 2.58 -1.05
N LEU A 16 -17.55 2.81 -2.32
CA LEU A 16 -16.44 3.66 -2.77
C LEU A 16 -16.77 5.13 -2.62
N TYR A 17 -15.83 5.91 -2.08
CA TYR A 17 -15.93 7.36 -1.92
C TYR A 17 -14.89 8.13 -2.72
N GLY A 18 -13.74 7.51 -3.02
CA GLY A 18 -12.68 8.17 -3.74
C GLY A 18 -11.53 7.26 -4.08
N ALA A 19 -10.71 7.70 -5.03
CA ALA A 19 -9.47 7.04 -5.40
C ALA A 19 -8.39 8.06 -5.74
N GLN A 20 -7.13 7.68 -5.55
CA GLN A 20 -5.95 8.41 -6.00
C GLN A 20 -4.99 7.42 -6.64
N GLY A 21 -4.38 7.82 -7.75
CA GLY A 21 -3.38 7.00 -8.46
C GLY A 21 -2.12 7.79 -8.72
N ILE A 22 -0.97 7.13 -8.55
CA ILE A 22 0.35 7.64 -8.93
C ILE A 22 1.08 6.54 -9.69
N GLY A 23 1.61 6.86 -10.86
CA GLY A 23 2.33 5.91 -11.69
C GLY A 23 2.73 6.52 -13.02
N TYR A 24 3.25 5.70 -13.92
CA TYR A 24 3.77 6.16 -15.22
C TYR A 24 2.82 5.88 -16.37
N GLU A 25 2.10 4.76 -16.35
CA GLU A 25 1.22 4.33 -17.45
C GLU A 25 -0.13 3.82 -16.95
N GLY A 26 -1.19 4.16 -17.68
CA GLY A 26 -2.54 3.66 -17.46
C GLY A 26 -3.15 4.05 -16.11
N VAL A 27 -2.64 5.10 -15.46
CA VAL A 27 -3.22 5.65 -14.23
C VAL A 27 -4.57 6.24 -14.50
N ASP A 28 -4.67 7.03 -15.57
CA ASP A 28 -5.88 7.69 -16.09
C ASP A 28 -7.02 6.68 -16.29
N LYS A 29 -6.77 5.63 -17.09
CA LYS A 29 -7.75 4.57 -17.36
C LYS A 29 -8.32 3.96 -16.08
N ARG A 30 -7.48 3.71 -15.10
CA ARG A 30 -7.88 3.07 -13.84
C ARG A 30 -8.66 4.02 -12.94
N ILE A 31 -8.24 5.27 -12.89
CA ILE A 31 -8.98 6.30 -12.14
C ILE A 31 -10.34 6.57 -12.78
N ASP A 32 -10.46 6.62 -14.11
CA ASP A 32 -11.71 6.82 -14.81
C ASP A 32 -12.70 5.68 -14.56
N GLN A 33 -12.23 4.43 -14.56
CA GLN A 33 -13.07 3.27 -14.23
C GLN A 33 -13.57 3.32 -12.79
N ILE A 34 -12.71 3.62 -11.84
CA ILE A 34 -13.09 3.77 -10.43
C ILE A 34 -14.07 4.94 -10.25
N ALA A 35 -13.83 6.07 -10.92
CA ALA A 35 -14.73 7.22 -10.90
C ALA A 35 -16.11 6.88 -11.44
N GLY A 36 -16.17 6.10 -12.53
CA GLY A 36 -17.43 5.57 -13.08
C GLY A 36 -18.19 4.68 -12.10
N LEU A 37 -17.49 3.84 -11.33
CA LEU A 37 -18.10 3.01 -10.28
C LEU A 37 -18.59 3.88 -9.11
N ILE A 38 -17.79 4.83 -8.64
CA ILE A 38 -18.18 5.76 -7.56
C ILE A 38 -19.47 6.50 -7.94
N LYS A 39 -19.55 7.02 -9.16
CA LYS A 39 -20.73 7.75 -9.65
C LYS A 39 -22.01 6.91 -9.61
N ARG A 40 -21.91 5.59 -9.79
CA ARG A 40 -23.02 4.64 -9.73
C ARG A 40 -23.29 4.07 -8.34
N GLY A 41 -22.57 4.54 -7.31
CA GLY A 41 -22.68 4.03 -5.94
C GLY A 41 -21.99 2.69 -5.73
N GLY A 42 -21.03 2.35 -6.57
CA GLY A 42 -20.29 1.08 -6.54
C GLY A 42 -19.49 0.86 -5.28
N THR A 43 -19.06 -0.37 -5.10
CA THR A 43 -18.38 -0.90 -3.93
C THR A 43 -17.00 -1.47 -4.29
N VAL A 44 -16.23 -1.84 -3.29
CA VAL A 44 -14.96 -2.56 -3.48
C VAL A 44 -15.16 -3.94 -4.13
N TYR A 45 -16.34 -4.52 -4.00
CA TYR A 45 -16.69 -5.81 -4.62
C TYR A 45 -16.89 -5.65 -6.13
N ASP A 46 -17.46 -4.54 -6.57
CA ASP A 46 -17.59 -4.22 -7.99
C ASP A 46 -16.22 -4.05 -8.67
N LEU A 47 -15.20 -3.58 -7.91
CA LEU A 47 -13.81 -3.53 -8.41
C LEU A 47 -13.24 -4.92 -8.67
N MET A 48 -13.59 -5.91 -7.83
CA MET A 48 -13.13 -7.29 -7.98
C MET A 48 -13.72 -7.98 -9.22
N GLU A 49 -14.93 -7.60 -9.59
CA GLU A 49 -15.70 -8.18 -10.69
C GLU A 49 -15.53 -7.42 -12.01
N THR A 50 -14.81 -6.30 -12.00
CA THR A 50 -14.62 -5.50 -13.21
C THR A 50 -13.80 -6.27 -14.25
N GLU A 51 -14.41 -6.51 -15.40
CA GLU A 51 -13.74 -7.10 -16.57
C GLU A 51 -12.85 -6.06 -17.26
N HIS A 52 -11.61 -6.45 -17.53
CA HIS A 52 -10.62 -5.62 -18.18
C HIS A 52 -10.15 -6.22 -19.49
N THR A 53 -9.96 -5.38 -20.49
CA THR A 53 -9.27 -5.80 -21.70
C THR A 53 -7.86 -6.26 -21.35
N TYR A 54 -7.57 -7.52 -21.65
CA TYR A 54 -6.31 -8.14 -21.35
C TYR A 54 -5.63 -8.70 -22.60
N ALA A 55 -4.36 -8.38 -22.75
CA ALA A 55 -3.44 -9.09 -23.61
C ALA A 55 -2.02 -8.98 -23.03
N PRO A 56 -1.20 -10.04 -23.05
CA PRO A 56 0.12 -10.07 -22.41
C PRO A 56 1.02 -8.86 -22.72
N PRO A 57 1.07 -8.31 -23.93
CA PRO A 57 1.91 -7.13 -24.22
C PRO A 57 1.46 -5.84 -23.53
N PHE A 58 0.20 -5.74 -23.08
CA PHE A 58 -0.39 -4.48 -22.60
C PHE A 58 -0.73 -4.46 -21.12
N SER A 59 -1.01 -5.60 -20.50
CA SER A 59 -1.37 -5.67 -19.10
C SER A 59 -1.18 -7.07 -18.52
N SER A 60 -1.22 -7.20 -17.20
CA SER A 60 -1.28 -8.48 -16.50
C SER A 60 -2.73 -8.98 -16.41
N ALA A 61 -2.91 -10.29 -16.28
CA ALA A 61 -4.23 -10.93 -16.22
C ALA A 61 -5.11 -10.40 -15.08
N LYS A 62 -4.50 -9.97 -13.96
CA LYS A 62 -5.20 -9.27 -12.88
C LYS A 62 -4.81 -7.80 -12.89
N ASP A 63 -5.79 -6.96 -13.21
CA ASP A 63 -5.58 -5.50 -13.23
C ASP A 63 -5.41 -4.96 -11.80
N PRO A 64 -4.62 -3.91 -11.59
CA PRO A 64 -4.46 -3.23 -10.31
C PRO A 64 -5.78 -2.82 -9.64
N ILE A 65 -6.85 -2.52 -10.39
CA ILE A 65 -8.18 -2.22 -9.85
C ILE A 65 -8.75 -3.43 -9.11
N ALA A 66 -8.73 -4.60 -9.75
CA ALA A 66 -9.21 -5.84 -9.13
C ALA A 66 -8.36 -6.21 -7.89
N ILE A 67 -7.02 -6.04 -7.97
CA ILE A 67 -6.13 -6.22 -6.82
C ILE A 67 -6.50 -5.28 -5.67
N ALA A 68 -6.80 -3.99 -5.96
CA ALA A 68 -7.23 -3.04 -4.94
C ALA A 68 -8.57 -3.44 -4.30
N GLY A 69 -9.49 -3.99 -5.09
CA GLY A 69 -10.76 -4.58 -4.61
C GLY A 69 -10.52 -5.76 -3.66
N TYR A 70 -9.65 -6.72 -4.03
CA TYR A 70 -9.29 -7.86 -3.16
C TYR A 70 -8.66 -7.41 -1.85
N VAL A 71 -7.74 -6.46 -1.90
CA VAL A 71 -7.11 -5.89 -0.69
C VAL A 71 -8.16 -5.25 0.21
N ALA A 72 -9.04 -4.41 -0.34
CA ALA A 72 -10.10 -3.76 0.42
C ALA A 72 -11.11 -4.76 1.02
N SER A 73 -11.50 -5.80 0.27
CA SER A 73 -12.36 -6.88 0.75
C SER A 73 -11.71 -7.65 1.92
N ASN A 74 -10.41 -7.95 1.84
CA ASN A 74 -9.67 -8.58 2.94
C ASN A 74 -9.60 -7.70 4.19
N ILE A 75 -9.54 -6.37 4.03
CA ILE A 75 -9.59 -5.42 5.16
C ILE A 75 -10.97 -5.47 5.81
N ILE A 76 -12.04 -5.37 5.03
CA ILE A 76 -13.43 -5.36 5.52
C ILE A 76 -13.78 -6.66 6.24
N SER A 77 -13.37 -7.80 5.68
CA SER A 77 -13.63 -9.13 6.28
C SER A 77 -12.79 -9.43 7.52
N GLY A 78 -11.82 -8.57 7.86
CA GLY A 78 -10.86 -8.83 8.93
C GLY A 78 -9.79 -9.88 8.58
N ALA A 79 -9.75 -10.36 7.35
CA ALA A 79 -8.71 -11.28 6.88
C ALA A 79 -7.33 -10.63 6.80
N MET A 80 -7.30 -9.30 6.68
CA MET A 80 -6.07 -8.49 6.65
C MET A 80 -6.26 -7.19 7.43
N PRO A 81 -6.25 -7.21 8.77
CA PRO A 81 -6.15 -5.98 9.55
C PRO A 81 -4.93 -5.16 9.16
N VAL A 82 -5.11 -3.88 8.92
CA VAL A 82 -4.03 -2.98 8.46
C VAL A 82 -3.77 -1.87 9.45
N VAL A 83 -2.60 -1.27 9.33
CA VAL A 83 -2.23 0.00 9.95
C VAL A 83 -1.70 0.93 8.86
N THR A 84 -2.02 2.21 8.96
CA THR A 84 -1.46 3.23 8.06
C THR A 84 -0.09 3.70 8.59
N TRP A 85 0.72 4.30 7.71
CA TRP A 85 2.00 4.89 8.13
C TRP A 85 1.80 6.01 9.18
N ARG A 86 0.69 6.76 9.12
CA ARG A 86 0.38 7.82 10.10
C ARG A 86 0.13 7.26 11.49
N GLU A 87 -0.71 6.22 11.58
CA GLU A 87 -0.97 5.52 12.83
C GLU A 87 0.31 4.88 13.38
N LEU A 88 1.10 4.26 12.50
CA LEU A 88 2.37 3.65 12.91
C LEU A 88 3.34 4.67 13.51
N VAL A 89 3.50 5.84 12.91
CA VAL A 89 4.38 6.89 13.45
C VAL A 89 3.95 7.33 14.85
N GLN A 90 2.64 7.39 15.11
CA GLN A 90 2.09 7.78 16.42
C GLN A 90 2.29 6.72 17.51
N HIS A 91 2.21 5.43 17.15
CA HIS A 91 2.21 4.30 18.09
C HIS A 91 3.40 3.35 17.93
N LYS A 92 4.45 3.79 17.27
CA LYS A 92 5.59 2.94 16.90
C LYS A 92 6.24 2.23 18.09
N ASN A 93 6.32 2.88 19.24
CA ASN A 93 6.96 2.33 20.44
C ASN A 93 6.08 1.32 21.19
N GLU A 94 4.82 1.21 20.82
CA GLU A 94 3.83 0.32 21.46
C GLU A 94 3.71 -1.03 20.75
N VAL A 95 4.35 -1.17 19.59
CA VAL A 95 4.22 -2.34 18.72
C VAL A 95 5.57 -3.00 18.47
N MET A 96 5.54 -4.30 18.17
CA MET A 96 6.68 -4.98 17.59
C MET A 96 6.64 -4.84 16.06
N LEU A 97 7.72 -4.32 15.49
CA LEU A 97 7.88 -4.17 14.05
C LEU A 97 8.67 -5.33 13.48
N ILE A 98 8.11 -6.01 12.48
CA ILE A 98 8.78 -7.12 11.79
C ILE A 98 8.85 -6.82 10.30
N ASP A 99 10.07 -6.71 9.80
CA ASP A 99 10.36 -6.60 8.38
C ASP A 99 10.46 -7.99 7.77
N THR A 100 9.52 -8.32 6.88
CA THR A 100 9.45 -9.64 6.23
C THR A 100 10.18 -9.70 4.89
N ARG A 101 11.01 -8.69 4.59
CA ARG A 101 11.88 -8.66 3.41
C ARG A 101 13.11 -9.53 3.63
N THR A 102 13.87 -9.75 2.57
CA THR A 102 15.16 -10.45 2.68
C THR A 102 16.14 -9.67 3.58
N ALA A 103 17.14 -10.35 4.12
CA ALA A 103 18.19 -9.73 4.90
C ALA A 103 18.96 -8.66 4.10
N GLU A 104 19.11 -8.87 2.80
CA GLU A 104 19.74 -7.90 1.90
C GLU A 104 18.88 -6.63 1.79
N GLU A 105 17.57 -6.75 1.50
CA GLU A 105 16.66 -5.59 1.45
C GLU A 105 16.62 -4.84 2.78
N PHE A 106 16.70 -5.55 3.90
CA PHE A 106 16.75 -4.97 5.25
C PHE A 106 18.03 -4.15 5.47
N SER A 107 19.18 -4.64 4.99
CA SER A 107 20.47 -3.94 5.12
C SER A 107 20.53 -2.62 4.37
N PHE A 108 19.76 -2.45 3.29
CA PHE A 108 19.62 -1.17 2.57
C PHE A 108 18.70 -0.15 3.24
N GLY A 109 18.13 -0.50 4.39
CA GLY A 109 17.31 0.38 5.19
C GLY A 109 15.97 -0.24 5.57
N THR A 110 15.48 0.09 6.75
CA THR A 110 14.25 -0.42 7.33
C THR A 110 13.57 0.65 8.20
N ILE A 111 12.41 0.34 8.75
CA ILE A 111 11.77 1.17 9.78
C ILE A 111 12.59 1.04 11.08
N PRO A 112 13.09 2.14 11.65
CA PRO A 112 13.91 2.08 12.87
C PRO A 112 13.19 1.32 14.00
N GLY A 113 13.88 0.35 14.62
CA GLY A 113 13.34 -0.51 15.66
C GLY A 113 12.68 -1.80 15.14
N ALA A 114 12.64 -2.02 13.83
CA ALA A 114 12.17 -3.28 13.28
C ALA A 114 13.24 -4.37 13.40
N ILE A 115 12.77 -5.60 13.62
CA ILE A 115 13.59 -6.81 13.46
C ILE A 115 13.34 -7.42 12.08
N ASN A 116 14.33 -8.11 11.55
CA ASN A 116 14.17 -8.81 10.27
C ASN A 116 13.86 -10.30 10.50
N ILE A 117 12.69 -10.70 10.04
CA ILE A 117 12.30 -12.11 9.92
C ILE A 117 11.75 -12.29 8.50
N PRO A 118 12.57 -12.72 7.54
CA PRO A 118 12.12 -12.97 6.17
C PRO A 118 10.90 -13.89 6.15
N LEU A 119 9.99 -13.65 5.20
CA LEU A 119 8.76 -14.44 5.08
C LEU A 119 9.02 -15.94 5.04
N ASP A 120 10.09 -16.35 4.34
CA ASP A 120 10.42 -17.75 4.14
C ASP A 120 10.91 -18.42 5.43
N ASP A 121 11.56 -17.66 6.31
CA ASP A 121 12.09 -18.14 7.59
C ASP A 121 11.05 -18.04 8.73
N LEU A 122 9.93 -17.33 8.51
CA LEU A 122 8.98 -16.97 9.56
C LEU A 122 8.45 -18.19 10.34
N ARG A 123 8.19 -19.30 9.66
CA ARG A 123 7.65 -20.52 10.31
C ARG A 123 8.64 -21.15 11.27
N GLU A 124 9.91 -21.14 10.92
CA GLU A 124 10.99 -21.69 11.76
C GLU A 124 11.35 -20.75 12.92
N ARG A 125 11.22 -19.44 12.68
CA ARG A 125 11.55 -18.38 13.64
C ARG A 125 10.35 -17.83 14.41
N MET A 126 9.22 -18.53 14.39
CA MET A 126 7.98 -18.06 15.01
C MET A 126 8.10 -17.84 16.52
N LEU A 127 8.96 -18.56 17.21
CA LEU A 127 9.24 -18.37 18.63
C LEU A 127 9.88 -17.02 18.99
N GLU A 128 10.45 -16.32 18.01
CA GLU A 128 10.99 -14.97 18.20
C GLU A 128 9.89 -13.90 18.22
N VAL A 129 8.66 -14.26 17.78
CA VAL A 129 7.52 -13.36 17.70
C VAL A 129 6.72 -13.40 19.00
N PRO A 130 6.65 -12.32 19.79
CA PRO A 130 5.91 -12.30 21.05
C PRO A 130 4.39 -12.40 20.82
N THR A 131 3.68 -13.03 21.73
CA THR A 131 2.23 -13.18 21.70
C THR A 131 1.49 -12.13 22.54
N ASP A 132 2.21 -11.41 23.39
CA ASP A 132 1.69 -10.45 24.37
C ASP A 132 1.70 -8.99 23.87
N LYS A 133 2.32 -8.72 22.71
CA LYS A 133 2.43 -7.38 22.13
C LYS A 133 1.72 -7.28 20.79
N PRO A 134 1.21 -6.09 20.44
CA PRO A 134 0.75 -5.81 19.07
C PRO A 134 1.90 -5.95 18.08
N ILE A 135 1.64 -6.58 16.95
CA ILE A 135 2.63 -6.84 15.90
C ILE A 135 2.23 -6.07 14.65
N VAL A 136 3.18 -5.37 14.06
CA VAL A 136 3.05 -4.78 12.74
C VAL A 136 4.08 -5.40 11.80
N LEU A 137 3.57 -6.06 10.79
CA LEU A 137 4.36 -6.67 9.71
C LEU A 137 4.44 -5.73 8.53
N PHE A 138 5.57 -5.73 7.84
CA PHE A 138 5.71 -5.02 6.58
C PHE A 138 6.72 -5.69 5.67
N CYS A 139 6.57 -5.43 4.37
CA CYS A 139 7.57 -5.72 3.37
C CYS A 139 7.75 -4.49 2.45
N ALA A 140 8.24 -4.66 1.25
CA ALA A 140 8.43 -3.54 0.32
C ALA A 140 7.11 -2.80 0.01
N VAL A 141 6.02 -3.52 -0.30
CA VAL A 141 4.74 -2.93 -0.75
C VAL A 141 3.49 -3.48 -0.04
N GLY A 142 3.58 -4.61 0.70
CA GLY A 142 2.49 -5.17 1.51
C GLY A 142 2.18 -6.66 1.29
N LEU A 143 2.52 -7.28 0.14
CA LEU A 143 2.13 -8.68 -0.14
C LEU A 143 2.81 -9.69 0.81
N ARG A 144 4.13 -9.65 0.96
CA ARG A 144 4.86 -10.55 1.88
C ARG A 144 4.40 -10.31 3.33
N GLY A 145 4.16 -9.04 3.71
CA GLY A 145 3.59 -8.69 5.01
C GLY A 145 2.21 -9.30 5.23
N TYR A 146 1.33 -9.31 4.22
CA TYR A 146 0.03 -9.98 4.27
C TYR A 146 0.17 -11.49 4.43
N LEU A 147 1.04 -12.14 3.67
CA LEU A 147 1.27 -13.58 3.80
C LEU A 147 1.81 -13.95 5.19
N ALA A 148 2.76 -13.18 5.70
CA ALA A 148 3.28 -13.33 7.07
C ALA A 148 2.17 -13.15 8.11
N GLN A 149 1.31 -12.14 7.95
CA GLN A 149 0.15 -11.91 8.81
C GLN A 149 -0.78 -13.13 8.82
N ARG A 150 -1.08 -13.70 7.66
CA ARG A 150 -1.92 -14.90 7.56
C ARG A 150 -1.29 -16.11 8.25
N ILE A 151 0.04 -16.27 8.15
CA ILE A 151 0.77 -17.33 8.86
C ILE A 151 0.62 -17.14 10.37
N LEU A 152 0.91 -15.95 10.90
CA LEU A 152 0.81 -15.68 12.34
C LEU A 152 -0.64 -15.85 12.85
N MET A 153 -1.61 -15.26 12.16
CA MET A 153 -3.03 -15.39 12.54
C MET A 153 -3.50 -16.85 12.52
N GLY A 154 -3.06 -17.64 11.55
CA GLY A 154 -3.33 -19.09 11.48
C GLY A 154 -2.71 -19.88 12.62
N ASN A 155 -1.68 -19.36 13.27
CA ASN A 155 -1.01 -19.93 14.44
C ASN A 155 -1.47 -19.28 15.77
N GLY A 156 -2.61 -18.58 15.78
CA GLY A 156 -3.25 -18.08 16.98
C GLY A 156 -2.84 -16.68 17.45
N TYR A 157 -1.99 -15.98 16.72
CA TYR A 157 -1.66 -14.59 17.01
C TYR A 157 -2.85 -13.68 16.70
N LYS A 158 -3.34 -12.93 17.67
CA LYS A 158 -4.60 -12.16 17.56
C LYS A 158 -4.40 -10.70 17.15
N ASN A 159 -3.30 -10.09 17.56
CA ASN A 159 -3.07 -8.65 17.36
C ASN A 159 -1.95 -8.41 16.33
N VAL A 160 -2.23 -8.81 15.09
CA VAL A 160 -1.29 -8.74 13.97
C VAL A 160 -1.87 -7.83 12.89
N ARG A 161 -1.14 -6.80 12.49
CA ARG A 161 -1.52 -5.88 11.41
C ARG A 161 -0.46 -5.83 10.34
N ASN A 162 -0.90 -5.55 9.11
CA ASN A 162 0.00 -5.32 7.98
C ASN A 162 0.10 -3.82 7.68
N LEU A 163 1.31 -3.29 7.50
CA LEU A 163 1.53 -1.90 7.12
C LEU A 163 1.07 -1.66 5.68
N SER A 164 0.00 -0.90 5.52
CA SER A 164 -0.54 -0.55 4.21
C SER A 164 0.46 0.26 3.38
N GLY A 165 0.77 -0.22 2.17
CA GLY A 165 1.78 0.37 1.28
C GLY A 165 3.23 -0.01 1.61
N GLY A 166 3.47 -0.72 2.72
CA GLY A 166 4.77 -1.25 3.12
C GLY A 166 5.85 -0.20 3.35
N TYR A 167 7.10 -0.64 3.34
CA TYR A 167 8.26 0.22 3.55
C TYR A 167 8.41 1.31 2.51
N LYS A 168 8.08 1.02 1.25
CA LYS A 168 8.19 1.99 0.15
C LYS A 168 7.32 3.22 0.38
N LEU A 169 6.07 3.03 0.81
CA LEU A 169 5.18 4.16 1.12
C LEU A 169 5.60 4.86 2.41
N TYR A 170 5.95 4.08 3.45
CA TYR A 170 6.41 4.63 4.71
C TYR A 170 7.63 5.53 4.53
N SER A 171 8.69 5.03 3.90
CA SER A 171 9.94 5.79 3.71
C SER A 171 9.74 7.07 2.90
N ALA A 172 8.91 7.03 1.86
CA ALA A 172 8.56 8.21 1.07
C ALA A 172 7.74 9.24 1.89
N ALA A 173 6.84 8.77 2.76
CA ALA A 173 5.96 9.63 3.55
C ALA A 173 6.65 10.31 4.73
N VAL A 174 7.68 9.68 5.30
CA VAL A 174 8.44 10.24 6.44
C VAL A 174 9.73 10.95 6.01
N ALA A 175 10.10 10.83 4.72
CA ALA A 175 11.24 11.55 4.18
C ALA A 175 11.03 13.07 4.32
N PRO A 176 12.10 13.85 4.64
CA PRO A 176 12.02 15.30 4.60
C PRO A 176 11.56 15.76 3.21
N VAL A 177 10.51 16.57 3.16
CA VAL A 177 10.08 17.18 1.88
C VAL A 177 11.17 18.20 1.50
N PRO A 178 11.81 18.06 0.32
CA PRO A 178 12.72 19.09 -0.16
C PRO A 178 11.92 20.40 -0.30
N VAL A 179 12.28 21.41 0.50
CA VAL A 179 11.71 22.75 0.31
C VAL A 179 12.42 23.33 -0.92
N PRO A 180 11.70 23.59 -2.04
CA PRO A 180 12.31 24.23 -3.20
C PRO A 180 12.90 25.56 -2.73
N SER A 181 14.18 25.81 -2.98
CA SER A 181 14.72 27.14 -2.75
C SER A 181 13.99 28.12 -3.67
N ILE A 182 13.57 29.26 -3.13
CA ILE A 182 12.85 30.31 -3.91
C ILE A 182 13.63 30.72 -5.18
N ALA A 183 14.96 30.53 -5.17
CA ALA A 183 15.83 30.76 -6.31
C ALA A 183 15.59 29.81 -7.50
N ALA A 184 15.10 28.58 -7.27
CA ALA A 184 14.82 27.63 -8.35
C ALA A 184 13.46 27.91 -9.03
N ALA A 185 12.51 28.48 -8.29
CA ALA A 185 11.17 28.79 -8.83
C ALA A 185 11.17 29.99 -9.81
N SER A 186 12.18 30.86 -9.76
CA SER A 186 12.25 32.04 -10.63
C SER A 186 12.86 31.79 -12.01
N ALA A 187 13.51 30.65 -12.23
CA ALA A 187 14.20 30.33 -13.48
C ALA A 187 13.25 29.69 -14.54
N ASP A 188 12.17 29.06 -14.13
CA ASP A 188 11.28 28.27 -15.01
C ASP A 188 9.95 29.00 -15.37
N ALA A 189 9.73 30.21 -14.86
CA ALA A 189 8.48 30.95 -15.09
C ALA A 189 8.56 31.93 -16.28
N ARG A 190 9.20 31.55 -17.38
CA ARG A 190 9.00 32.24 -18.66
C ARG A 190 7.91 31.55 -19.48
N VAL A 191 6.68 31.82 -19.13
CA VAL A 191 5.53 31.54 -20.00
C VAL A 191 5.63 32.55 -21.17
N THR A 192 6.15 32.13 -22.32
CA THR A 192 6.04 32.90 -23.55
C THR A 192 4.64 32.71 -24.11
N PHE A 193 3.81 33.73 -23.99
CA PHE A 193 2.56 33.80 -24.75
C PHE A 193 2.95 34.06 -26.22
N GLY A 194 2.74 33.07 -27.08
CA GLY A 194 2.85 33.27 -28.51
C GLY A 194 1.78 34.25 -28.98
N SER A 195 2.20 35.36 -29.56
CA SER A 195 1.33 36.26 -30.31
C SER A 195 0.87 35.52 -31.56
N THR A 196 -0.43 35.30 -31.71
CA THR A 196 -1.07 34.90 -32.96
C THR A 196 -1.18 36.16 -33.80
N GLU A 197 -0.43 36.24 -34.91
CA GLU A 197 -0.81 36.98 -36.10
C GLU A 197 -1.64 36.11 -37.05
#